data_386f78c364aaee1c79df87e3f54f14c4
#
_entry.id   386f78c364aaee1c79df87e3f54f14c4
#
_cell.length_a   1.000
_cell.length_b   1.000
_cell.length_c   1.000
_cell.angle_alpha   90.00
_cell.angle_beta   90.00
_cell.angle_gamma   90.00
#
_symmetry.space_group_name_H-M   'P 1'
#
loop_
_entity.id
_entity.type
_entity.pdbx_description
1 polymer ?
#
loop_
_entity_poly.entity_id
_entity_poly.type
_entity_poly.pdbx_seq_one_letter_code
_entity_poly.pdbx_strand_id
1 'polypeptide(L)'
;MQLFVRVAELESFTRAADSLGLPKGSVSRQIQALENHLGTQLLHRTTRRVQLTQDGMVYYERAKDLLINLDELDGLFLHDPSTLSGRLRVDMPVGVAKNLVIPRLPAFVQQYPGIELELSSSDRLVDVIREGFDCVVRVGTLKDSGLIARPLGQLSVINCASPDYLARFGYPETLDDLSSHAVVHYAVNLGVRPQGFELYRDNATQWVKTGGILTVNSTETYHAACLAGLGIIQVPRIGVRDALRAGKLIEILPQYRARPMPVSLIYPHRRNLSRRVHLFMEWLSGVMKVYVDA
;
A
#
# COMPACT_ATOMS: atom_id res chain seq x y z
N MET A 1 -6.69 14.74 -26.06
CA MET A 1 -6.68 14.28 -24.66
C MET A 1 -7.33 15.31 -23.74
N GLN A 2 -6.79 16.50 -23.56
CA GLN A 2 -7.33 17.59 -22.71
C GLN A 2 -8.81 17.92 -23.00
N LEU A 3 -9.17 18.03 -24.30
CA LEU A 3 -10.55 18.23 -24.73
C LEU A 3 -11.50 17.09 -24.30
N PHE A 4 -11.05 15.85 -24.39
CA PHE A 4 -11.84 14.69 -23.95
C PHE A 4 -12.11 14.72 -22.44
N VAL A 5 -11.05 14.97 -21.65
CA VAL A 5 -11.19 15.11 -20.19
C VAL A 5 -12.20 16.19 -19.86
N ARG A 6 -12.13 17.35 -20.54
CA ARG A 6 -13.06 18.45 -20.29
C ARG A 6 -14.50 18.16 -20.68
N VAL A 7 -14.73 17.40 -21.78
CA VAL A 7 -16.08 16.93 -22.16
C VAL A 7 -16.63 15.93 -21.13
N ALA A 8 -15.80 15.03 -20.62
CA ALA A 8 -16.19 14.06 -19.60
C ALA A 8 -16.57 14.74 -18.27
N GLU A 9 -15.76 15.71 -17.79
CA GLU A 9 -16.00 16.45 -16.56
C GLU A 9 -17.29 17.27 -16.61
N LEU A 10 -17.54 17.91 -17.74
CA LEU A 10 -18.71 18.77 -17.93
C LEU A 10 -19.95 18.01 -18.44
N GLU A 11 -19.83 16.74 -18.78
CA GLU A 11 -20.89 15.92 -19.40
C GLU A 11 -21.58 16.61 -20.58
N SER A 12 -20.85 17.50 -21.28
CA SER A 12 -21.41 18.37 -22.30
C SER A 12 -20.37 18.87 -23.30
N PHE A 13 -20.59 18.58 -24.57
CA PHE A 13 -19.77 19.10 -25.66
C PHE A 13 -19.81 20.64 -25.76
N THR A 14 -21.00 21.20 -25.52
CA THR A 14 -21.20 22.66 -25.57
C THR A 14 -20.43 23.37 -24.47
N ARG A 15 -20.62 22.94 -23.21
CA ARG A 15 -19.92 23.55 -22.07
C ARG A 15 -18.39 23.38 -22.16
N ALA A 16 -17.94 22.23 -22.67
CA ALA A 16 -16.51 22.01 -22.91
C ALA A 16 -15.96 22.93 -23.99
N ALA A 17 -16.70 23.13 -25.10
CA ALA A 17 -16.34 24.06 -26.16
C ALA A 17 -16.21 25.49 -25.62
N ASP A 18 -17.22 25.96 -24.89
CA ASP A 18 -17.27 27.30 -24.32
C ASP A 18 -16.11 27.51 -23.32
N SER A 19 -15.79 26.49 -22.47
CA SER A 19 -14.71 26.57 -21.48
C SER A 19 -13.30 26.59 -22.07
N LEU A 20 -13.13 26.06 -23.29
CA LEU A 20 -11.84 26.00 -23.99
C LEU A 20 -11.72 27.02 -25.11
N GLY A 21 -12.74 27.86 -25.31
CA GLY A 21 -12.75 28.85 -26.39
C GLY A 21 -12.78 28.25 -27.80
N LEU A 22 -13.34 27.04 -27.96
CA LEU A 22 -13.37 26.31 -29.23
C LEU A 22 -14.75 26.32 -29.88
N PRO A 23 -14.81 26.29 -31.22
CA PRO A 23 -16.10 26.12 -31.93
C PRO A 23 -16.74 24.76 -31.61
N LYS A 24 -18.06 24.75 -31.29
CA LYS A 24 -18.80 23.53 -30.90
C LYS A 24 -18.64 22.35 -31.86
N GLY A 25 -18.66 22.61 -33.19
CA GLY A 25 -18.47 21.56 -34.20
C GLY A 25 -17.05 20.99 -34.26
N SER A 26 -16.05 21.72 -33.76
CA SER A 26 -14.67 21.26 -33.68
C SER A 26 -14.49 20.20 -32.55
N VAL A 27 -15.12 20.42 -31.41
CA VAL A 27 -15.03 19.53 -30.27
C VAL A 27 -15.52 18.12 -30.60
N SER A 28 -16.70 18.01 -31.22
CA SER A 28 -17.26 16.70 -31.63
C SER A 28 -16.36 15.97 -32.65
N ARG A 29 -15.82 16.69 -33.62
CA ARG A 29 -14.90 16.11 -34.64
C ARG A 29 -13.60 15.62 -34.01
N GLN A 30 -13.02 16.39 -33.09
CA GLN A 30 -11.76 15.99 -32.42
C GLN A 30 -11.94 14.77 -31.51
N ILE A 31 -13.08 14.67 -30.80
CA ILE A 31 -13.40 13.49 -30.01
C ILE A 31 -13.57 12.27 -30.92
N GLN A 32 -14.30 12.42 -32.04
CA GLN A 32 -14.47 11.32 -32.97
C GLN A 32 -13.17 10.87 -33.62
N ALA A 33 -12.27 11.81 -33.95
CA ALA A 33 -10.93 11.49 -34.42
C ALA A 33 -10.09 10.73 -33.36
N LEU A 34 -10.22 11.08 -32.09
CA LEU A 34 -9.58 10.37 -30.97
C LEU A 34 -10.13 8.95 -30.85
N GLU A 35 -11.46 8.76 -30.85
CA GLU A 35 -12.11 7.46 -30.79
C GLU A 35 -11.71 6.56 -31.97
N ASN A 36 -11.67 7.13 -33.18
CA ASN A 36 -11.21 6.42 -34.37
C ASN A 36 -9.73 6.01 -34.29
N HIS A 37 -8.86 6.88 -33.75
CA HIS A 37 -7.45 6.58 -33.55
C HIS A 37 -7.24 5.45 -32.54
N LEU A 38 -8.05 5.40 -31.47
CA LEU A 38 -7.98 4.38 -30.43
C LEU A 38 -8.72 3.08 -30.80
N GLY A 39 -9.56 3.11 -31.84
CA GLY A 39 -10.37 1.97 -32.26
C GLY A 39 -11.50 1.61 -31.28
N THR A 40 -11.88 2.51 -30.38
CA THR A 40 -12.94 2.29 -29.40
C THR A 40 -13.73 3.57 -29.13
N GLN A 41 -15.00 3.40 -28.72
CA GLN A 41 -15.82 4.52 -28.27
C GLN A 41 -15.53 4.83 -26.81
N LEU A 42 -15.23 6.10 -26.52
CA LEU A 42 -14.98 6.58 -25.16
C LEU A 42 -16.22 7.22 -24.52
N LEU A 43 -17.17 7.69 -25.35
CA LEU A 43 -18.36 8.39 -24.92
C LEU A 43 -19.64 7.77 -25.50
N HIS A 44 -20.62 7.51 -24.63
CA HIS A 44 -21.99 7.28 -25.03
C HIS A 44 -22.65 8.64 -25.35
N ARG A 45 -23.08 8.81 -26.58
CA ARG A 45 -23.74 10.03 -27.04
C ARG A 45 -25.25 9.81 -27.10
N THR A 46 -25.97 10.39 -26.18
CA THR A 46 -27.42 10.55 -26.30
C THR A 46 -27.73 12.03 -26.55
N THR A 47 -28.89 12.32 -27.11
CA THR A 47 -29.31 13.72 -27.39
C THR A 47 -29.45 14.58 -26.11
N ARG A 48 -29.41 13.96 -24.93
CA ARG A 48 -29.60 14.64 -23.63
C ARG A 48 -28.45 14.51 -22.65
N ARG A 49 -27.53 13.51 -22.80
CA ARG A 49 -26.42 13.29 -21.88
C ARG A 49 -25.20 12.72 -22.58
N VAL A 50 -24.04 13.11 -22.10
CA VAL A 50 -22.75 12.53 -22.44
C VAL A 50 -22.29 11.69 -21.24
N GLN A 51 -22.00 10.41 -21.45
CA GLN A 51 -21.51 9.51 -20.41
C GLN A 51 -20.28 8.77 -20.90
N LEU A 52 -19.37 8.46 -20.01
CA LEU A 52 -18.21 7.62 -20.32
C LEU A 52 -18.64 6.17 -20.59
N THR A 53 -18.02 5.54 -21.57
CA THR A 53 -18.02 4.07 -21.70
C THR A 53 -17.07 3.47 -20.67
N GLN A 54 -17.01 2.15 -20.54
CA GLN A 54 -16.03 1.48 -19.70
C GLN A 54 -14.59 1.81 -20.14
N ASP A 55 -14.31 1.76 -21.44
CA ASP A 55 -13.02 2.18 -22.03
C ASP A 55 -12.78 3.67 -21.84
N GLY A 56 -13.85 4.48 -21.97
CA GLY A 56 -13.79 5.92 -21.72
C GLY A 56 -13.41 6.26 -20.30
N MET A 57 -13.89 5.51 -19.31
CA MET A 57 -13.52 5.69 -17.91
C MET A 57 -12.03 5.39 -17.68
N VAL A 58 -11.54 4.27 -18.23
CA VAL A 58 -10.12 3.90 -18.15
C VAL A 58 -9.24 4.97 -18.82
N TYR A 59 -9.65 5.42 -20.01
CA TYR A 59 -8.91 6.46 -20.74
C TYR A 59 -8.96 7.82 -20.03
N TYR A 60 -10.11 8.19 -19.43
CA TYR A 60 -10.28 9.43 -18.67
C TYR A 60 -9.28 9.50 -17.51
N GLU A 61 -9.24 8.46 -16.68
CA GLU A 61 -8.34 8.40 -15.53
C GLU A 61 -6.87 8.52 -15.97
N ARG A 62 -6.46 7.78 -17.01
CA ARG A 62 -5.09 7.85 -17.52
C ARG A 62 -4.77 9.19 -18.17
N ALA A 63 -5.71 9.77 -18.90
CA ALA A 63 -5.54 11.08 -19.53
C ALA A 63 -5.42 12.20 -18.49
N LYS A 64 -6.22 12.15 -17.42
CA LYS A 64 -6.16 13.10 -16.30
C LYS A 64 -4.78 13.06 -15.63
N ASP A 65 -4.28 11.86 -15.33
CA ASP A 65 -2.95 11.69 -14.74
C ASP A 65 -1.83 12.28 -15.63
N LEU A 66 -1.92 12.05 -16.95
CA LEU A 66 -0.92 12.58 -17.91
C LEU A 66 -0.97 14.11 -18.00
N LEU A 67 -2.16 14.70 -17.97
CA LEU A 67 -2.31 16.16 -18.01
C LEU A 67 -1.74 16.80 -16.74
N ILE A 68 -2.01 16.22 -15.57
CA ILE A 68 -1.43 16.68 -14.31
C ILE A 68 0.10 16.58 -14.34
N ASN A 69 0.66 15.49 -14.88
CA ASN A 69 2.11 15.35 -15.03
C ASN A 69 2.69 16.39 -16.00
N LEU A 70 1.93 16.82 -17.02
CA LEU A 70 2.33 17.89 -17.94
C LEU A 70 2.33 19.25 -17.21
N ASP A 71 1.28 19.53 -16.44
CA ASP A 71 1.20 20.75 -15.63
C ASP A 71 2.32 20.79 -14.56
N GLU A 72 2.68 19.66 -13.95
CA GLU A 72 3.85 19.57 -13.07
C GLU A 72 5.17 19.87 -13.79
N LEU A 73 5.30 19.45 -15.06
CA LEU A 73 6.48 19.73 -15.89
C LEU A 73 6.61 21.23 -16.14
N ASP A 74 5.50 21.90 -16.48
CA ASP A 74 5.46 23.35 -16.69
C ASP A 74 5.71 24.11 -15.38
N GLY A 75 5.31 23.52 -14.25
CA GLY A 75 5.54 24.05 -12.88
C GLY A 75 6.88 23.68 -12.23
N LEU A 76 7.81 23.01 -12.92
CA LEU A 76 9.08 22.53 -12.35
C LEU A 76 9.91 23.64 -11.69
N PHE A 77 9.79 24.84 -12.14
CA PHE A 77 10.53 26.00 -11.63
C PHE A 77 9.73 26.85 -10.62
N LEU A 78 8.46 26.48 -10.36
CA LEU A 78 7.62 27.11 -9.35
C LEU A 78 7.82 26.36 -8.02
N HIS A 79 8.37 27.05 -7.03
CA HIS A 79 8.76 26.44 -5.75
C HIS A 79 7.62 26.41 -4.71
N ASP A 80 6.39 26.74 -5.10
CA ASP A 80 5.25 26.78 -4.19
C ASP A 80 4.65 25.36 -3.98
N PRO A 81 4.71 24.79 -2.74
CA PRO A 81 4.11 23.51 -2.42
C PRO A 81 2.58 23.48 -2.62
N SER A 82 1.91 24.63 -2.51
CA SER A 82 0.45 24.74 -2.63
C SER A 82 -0.06 24.48 -4.07
N THR A 83 0.82 24.59 -5.06
CA THR A 83 0.48 24.34 -6.48
C THR A 83 0.49 22.86 -6.86
N LEU A 84 0.99 21.99 -5.97
CA LEU A 84 1.02 20.55 -6.23
C LEU A 84 -0.37 19.96 -6.14
N SER A 85 -0.79 19.34 -7.24
CA SER A 85 -2.10 18.72 -7.34
C SER A 85 -2.04 17.38 -8.06
N GLY A 86 -3.14 16.62 -7.95
CA GLY A 86 -3.36 15.40 -8.68
C GLY A 86 -3.37 14.15 -7.81
N ARG A 87 -3.70 13.05 -8.46
CA ARG A 87 -3.87 11.76 -7.83
C ARG A 87 -2.53 11.12 -7.49
N LEU A 88 -2.45 10.55 -6.30
CA LEU A 88 -1.31 9.77 -5.81
C LEU A 88 -1.84 8.42 -5.29
N ARG A 89 -1.44 7.34 -5.95
CA ARG A 89 -1.87 5.98 -5.61
C ARG A 89 -0.77 5.22 -4.91
N VAL A 90 -1.03 4.82 -3.68
CA VAL A 90 -0.07 4.09 -2.85
C VAL A 90 -0.68 2.82 -2.29
N ASP A 91 0.15 1.78 -2.10
CA ASP A 91 -0.25 0.58 -1.38
C ASP A 91 0.77 0.25 -0.28
N MET A 92 0.27 -0.25 0.84
CA MET A 92 1.11 -0.62 1.98
C MET A 92 0.43 -1.67 2.85
N PRO A 93 1.19 -2.42 3.68
CA PRO A 93 0.60 -3.36 4.63
C PRO A 93 -0.38 -2.67 5.59
N VAL A 94 -1.46 -3.37 5.95
CA VAL A 94 -2.52 -2.85 6.83
C VAL A 94 -1.96 -2.26 8.11
N GLY A 95 -1.01 -2.96 8.76
CA GLY A 95 -0.37 -2.48 9.99
C GLY A 95 0.41 -1.18 9.83
N VAL A 96 1.08 -0.97 8.68
CA VAL A 96 1.78 0.27 8.35
C VAL A 96 0.78 1.41 8.13
N ALA A 97 -0.24 1.17 7.33
CA ALA A 97 -1.29 2.16 7.08
C ALA A 97 -1.95 2.62 8.38
N LYS A 98 -2.49 1.66 9.15
CA LYS A 98 -3.30 1.92 10.35
C LYS A 98 -2.50 2.57 11.48
N ASN A 99 -1.31 2.02 11.77
CA ASN A 99 -0.58 2.40 12.98
C ASN A 99 0.42 3.55 12.76
N LEU A 100 0.84 3.80 11.52
CA LEU A 100 1.89 4.76 11.21
C LEU A 100 1.43 5.91 10.33
N VAL A 101 0.87 5.58 9.17
CA VAL A 101 0.60 6.56 8.11
C VAL A 101 -0.66 7.36 8.43
N ILE A 102 -1.80 6.71 8.64
CA ILE A 102 -3.09 7.37 8.88
C ILE A 102 -3.03 8.37 10.04
N PRO A 103 -2.43 8.05 11.21
CA PRO A 103 -2.36 9.01 12.31
C PRO A 103 -1.54 10.28 12.00
N ARG A 104 -0.67 10.26 10.99
CA ARG A 104 0.20 11.39 10.58
C ARG A 104 -0.23 12.04 9.28
N LEU A 105 -1.12 11.41 8.55
CA LEU A 105 -1.62 11.87 7.26
C LEU A 105 -2.28 13.26 7.30
N PRO A 106 -3.01 13.67 8.38
CA PRO A 106 -3.60 15.00 8.45
C PRO A 106 -2.61 16.15 8.20
N ALA A 107 -1.38 16.05 8.74
CA ALA A 107 -0.35 17.08 8.52
C ALA A 107 0.10 17.13 7.04
N PHE A 108 0.21 15.98 6.38
CA PHE A 108 0.55 15.91 4.96
C PHE A 108 -0.55 16.52 4.08
N VAL A 109 -1.81 16.15 4.32
CA VAL A 109 -2.97 16.67 3.56
C VAL A 109 -3.14 18.18 3.77
N GLN A 110 -2.89 18.67 4.97
CA GLN A 110 -2.94 20.12 5.24
C GLN A 110 -1.85 20.87 4.49
N GLN A 111 -0.65 20.29 4.36
CA GLN A 111 0.48 20.88 3.64
C GLN A 111 0.29 20.83 2.12
N TYR A 112 -0.38 19.81 1.59
CA TYR A 112 -0.56 19.57 0.16
C TYR A 112 -2.03 19.31 -0.18
N PRO A 113 -2.91 20.34 -0.09
CA PRO A 113 -4.35 20.18 -0.22
C PRO A 113 -4.83 19.80 -1.62
N GLY A 114 -3.98 20.00 -2.65
CA GLY A 114 -4.27 19.62 -4.03
C GLY A 114 -3.98 18.15 -4.36
N ILE A 115 -3.37 17.39 -3.43
CA ILE A 115 -3.06 15.98 -3.66
C ILE A 115 -4.25 15.11 -3.26
N GLU A 116 -4.79 14.36 -4.22
CA GLU A 116 -5.82 13.33 -4.01
C GLU A 116 -5.12 11.99 -3.72
N LEU A 117 -5.07 11.57 -2.45
CA LEU A 117 -4.42 10.33 -2.05
C LEU A 117 -5.37 9.13 -2.12
N GLU A 118 -5.05 8.15 -2.95
CA GLU A 118 -5.67 6.83 -2.96
C GLU A 118 -4.77 5.84 -2.22
N LEU A 119 -5.17 5.47 -1.01
CA LEU A 119 -4.44 4.54 -0.15
C LEU A 119 -5.08 3.15 -0.20
N SER A 120 -4.41 2.21 -0.84
CA SER A 120 -4.69 0.79 -0.72
C SER A 120 -3.94 0.22 0.48
N SER A 121 -4.59 -0.60 1.28
CA SER A 121 -3.94 -1.31 2.38
C SER A 121 -4.28 -2.79 2.32
N SER A 122 -3.28 -3.59 1.98
CA SER A 122 -3.44 -5.04 1.88
C SER A 122 -2.13 -5.76 2.18
N ASP A 123 -2.25 -6.99 2.72
CA ASP A 123 -1.09 -7.84 2.99
C ASP A 123 -0.71 -8.70 1.76
N ARG A 124 -1.47 -8.60 0.66
CA ARG A 124 -1.15 -9.28 -0.60
C ARG A 124 -0.03 -8.59 -1.37
N LEU A 125 0.65 -9.34 -2.22
CA LEU A 125 1.58 -8.76 -3.19
C LEU A 125 0.77 -8.16 -4.36
N VAL A 126 0.88 -6.84 -4.56
CA VAL A 126 0.25 -6.13 -5.67
C VAL A 126 1.21 -6.06 -6.86
N ASP A 127 0.67 -6.02 -8.07
CA ASP A 127 1.43 -5.65 -9.27
C ASP A 127 1.44 -4.13 -9.42
N VAL A 128 2.56 -3.52 -9.04
CA VAL A 128 2.72 -2.05 -8.98
C VAL A 128 2.41 -1.39 -10.33
N ILE A 129 2.90 -1.99 -11.43
CA ILE A 129 2.75 -1.41 -12.77
C ILE A 129 1.32 -1.63 -13.28
N ARG A 130 0.83 -2.85 -13.21
CA ARG A 130 -0.47 -3.24 -13.77
C ARG A 130 -1.63 -2.58 -13.01
N GLU A 131 -1.52 -2.50 -11.68
CA GLU A 131 -2.53 -1.87 -10.84
C GLU A 131 -2.37 -0.34 -10.77
N GLY A 132 -1.28 0.19 -11.33
CA GLY A 132 -1.05 1.64 -11.49
C GLY A 132 -0.73 2.36 -10.19
N PHE A 133 -0.03 1.71 -9.26
CA PHE A 133 0.48 2.37 -8.06
C PHE A 133 1.71 3.23 -8.39
N ASP A 134 1.80 4.39 -7.77
CA ASP A 134 2.96 5.29 -7.89
C ASP A 134 4.10 4.82 -7.00
N CYS A 135 3.79 4.36 -5.79
CA CYS A 135 4.75 3.69 -4.92
C CYS A 135 4.04 2.72 -3.96
N VAL A 136 4.81 1.79 -3.41
CA VAL A 136 4.31 0.72 -2.55
C VAL A 136 5.30 0.50 -1.40
N VAL A 137 4.80 0.38 -0.16
CA VAL A 137 5.61 -0.11 0.97
C VAL A 137 5.51 -1.63 1.04
N ARG A 138 6.65 -2.30 1.18
CA ARG A 138 6.70 -3.74 1.41
C ARG A 138 7.53 -4.09 2.63
N VAL A 139 7.01 -5.03 3.39
CA VAL A 139 7.67 -5.65 4.53
C VAL A 139 8.03 -7.09 4.15
N GLY A 140 9.27 -7.48 4.41
CA GLY A 140 9.82 -8.78 4.04
C GLY A 140 10.76 -8.74 2.82
N THR A 141 11.28 -9.92 2.47
CA THR A 141 12.25 -10.07 1.37
C THR A 141 11.58 -9.86 0.02
N LEU A 142 12.16 -8.98 -0.79
CA LEU A 142 11.69 -8.71 -2.15
C LEU A 142 12.19 -9.79 -3.12
N LYS A 143 11.34 -10.11 -4.10
CA LYS A 143 11.76 -10.85 -5.29
C LYS A 143 12.21 -9.84 -6.35
N ASP A 144 13.13 -10.27 -7.21
CA ASP A 144 13.55 -9.46 -8.36
C ASP A 144 12.35 -9.20 -9.29
N SER A 145 12.07 -7.92 -9.57
CA SER A 145 10.87 -7.49 -10.28
C SER A 145 11.09 -6.36 -11.27
N GLY A 146 12.36 -5.94 -11.51
CA GLY A 146 12.66 -4.79 -12.35
C GLY A 146 12.15 -3.44 -11.82
N LEU A 147 11.64 -3.40 -10.59
CA LEU A 147 11.22 -2.19 -9.88
C LEU A 147 12.41 -1.61 -9.09
N ILE A 148 12.35 -0.32 -8.79
CA ILE A 148 13.31 0.29 -7.88
C ILE A 148 12.86 0.02 -6.45
N ALA A 149 13.78 -0.50 -5.62
CA ALA A 149 13.57 -0.70 -4.19
C ALA A 149 14.48 0.22 -3.39
N ARG A 150 13.91 1.11 -2.59
CA ARG A 150 14.61 1.98 -1.63
C ARG A 150 14.44 1.39 -0.24
N PRO A 151 15.52 0.92 0.42
CA PRO A 151 15.42 0.43 1.80
C PRO A 151 14.96 1.55 2.73
N LEU A 152 14.06 1.23 3.66
CA LEU A 152 13.59 2.14 4.72
C LEU A 152 14.13 1.75 6.10
N GLY A 153 14.56 0.48 6.28
CA GLY A 153 15.07 -0.09 7.53
C GLY A 153 14.56 -1.51 7.75
N GLN A 154 14.53 -1.94 9.00
CA GLN A 154 14.09 -3.28 9.40
C GLN A 154 13.10 -3.20 10.55
N LEU A 155 12.23 -4.20 10.69
CA LEU A 155 11.31 -4.35 11.82
C LEU A 155 11.77 -5.55 12.66
N SER A 156 12.05 -5.31 13.93
CA SER A 156 12.30 -6.36 14.90
C SER A 156 11.06 -7.23 15.10
N VAL A 157 11.21 -8.54 14.95
CA VAL A 157 10.14 -9.52 15.15
C VAL A 157 10.23 -10.09 16.55
N ILE A 158 9.09 -10.17 17.24
CA ILE A 158 8.96 -10.77 18.56
C ILE A 158 7.98 -11.92 18.53
N ASN A 159 8.06 -12.75 19.57
CA ASN A 159 7.09 -13.80 19.83
C ASN A 159 6.16 -13.33 20.93
N CYS A 160 4.87 -13.51 20.78
CA CYS A 160 3.92 -13.15 21.83
C CYS A 160 2.72 -14.10 21.88
N ALA A 161 2.07 -14.10 23.02
CA ALA A 161 0.83 -14.81 23.29
C ALA A 161 -0.06 -13.98 24.21
N SER A 162 -1.36 -14.29 24.26
CA SER A 162 -2.28 -13.66 25.22
C SER A 162 -2.12 -14.25 26.62
N PRO A 163 -2.39 -13.46 27.68
CA PRO A 163 -2.41 -13.98 29.05
C PRO A 163 -3.32 -15.22 29.25
N ASP A 164 -4.49 -15.22 28.60
CA ASP A 164 -5.46 -16.31 28.65
C ASP A 164 -4.90 -17.61 28.04
N TYR A 165 -4.14 -17.50 26.96
CA TYR A 165 -3.44 -18.63 26.36
C TYR A 165 -2.39 -19.20 27.34
N LEU A 166 -1.56 -18.31 27.90
CA LEU A 166 -0.49 -18.69 28.80
C LEU A 166 -1.01 -19.27 30.13
N ALA A 167 -2.13 -18.77 30.61
CA ALA A 167 -2.78 -19.36 31.82
C ALA A 167 -3.26 -20.80 31.58
N ARG A 168 -3.64 -21.14 30.33
CA ARG A 168 -4.14 -22.49 29.99
C ARG A 168 -3.05 -23.48 29.63
N PHE A 169 -1.99 -23.02 28.99
CA PHE A 169 -0.97 -23.89 28.36
C PHE A 169 0.43 -23.73 28.99
N GLY A 170 0.59 -22.78 29.92
CA GLY A 170 1.89 -22.46 30.53
C GLY A 170 2.73 -21.51 29.69
N TYR A 171 3.88 -21.12 30.27
CA TYR A 171 4.87 -20.26 29.65
C TYR A 171 5.95 -21.12 29.00
N PRO A 172 6.18 -21.06 27.66
CA PRO A 172 7.31 -21.73 27.06
C PRO A 172 8.61 -20.98 27.42
N GLU A 173 9.60 -21.71 27.91
CA GLU A 173 10.92 -21.17 28.28
C GLU A 173 12.01 -21.59 27.26
N THR A 174 11.80 -22.73 26.60
CA THR A 174 12.72 -23.33 25.65
C THR A 174 12.02 -23.62 24.32
N LEU A 175 12.81 -23.95 23.28
CA LEU A 175 12.27 -24.37 21.99
C LEU A 175 11.54 -25.72 22.05
N ASP A 176 11.96 -26.59 22.96
CA ASP A 176 11.35 -27.91 23.12
C ASP A 176 9.91 -27.82 23.67
N ASP A 177 9.63 -26.81 24.51
CA ASP A 177 8.31 -26.53 25.03
C ASP A 177 7.29 -26.21 23.92
N LEU A 178 7.76 -25.69 22.76
CA LEU A 178 6.90 -25.42 21.60
C LEU A 178 6.19 -26.65 21.05
N SER A 179 6.68 -27.85 21.39
CA SER A 179 6.01 -29.13 21.03
C SER A 179 4.63 -29.27 21.66
N SER A 180 4.41 -28.65 22.83
CA SER A 180 3.13 -28.64 23.57
C SER A 180 2.31 -27.35 23.30
N HIS A 181 2.82 -26.43 22.51
CA HIS A 181 2.16 -25.17 22.22
C HIS A 181 1.62 -25.10 20.78
N ALA A 182 0.52 -24.39 20.60
CA ALA A 182 -0.01 -24.05 19.29
C ALA A 182 0.58 -22.74 18.78
N VAL A 183 0.97 -22.71 17.53
CA VAL A 183 1.37 -21.50 16.81
C VAL A 183 0.28 -21.16 15.79
N VAL A 184 -0.18 -19.91 15.79
CA VAL A 184 -0.98 -19.41 14.68
C VAL A 184 -0.03 -19.16 13.51
N HIS A 185 -0.34 -19.70 12.35
CA HIS A 185 0.52 -19.56 11.17
C HIS A 185 0.08 -18.38 10.31
N TYR A 186 1.06 -17.67 9.78
CA TYR A 186 0.84 -16.64 8.76
C TYR A 186 1.34 -17.13 7.40
N ALA A 187 0.52 -17.01 6.37
CA ALA A 187 0.89 -17.33 5.00
C ALA A 187 0.29 -16.32 4.03
N VAL A 188 1.11 -15.62 3.24
CA VAL A 188 0.64 -14.65 2.22
C VAL A 188 -0.37 -15.29 1.26
N ASN A 189 -0.11 -16.55 0.88
CA ASN A 189 -1.02 -17.36 0.05
C ASN A 189 -1.46 -18.59 0.84
N LEU A 190 -2.76 -18.75 1.00
CA LEU A 190 -3.32 -19.96 1.62
C LEU A 190 -3.09 -21.20 0.73
N GLY A 191 -3.04 -22.37 1.36
CA GLY A 191 -2.75 -23.63 0.70
C GLY A 191 -1.26 -24.04 0.72
N VAL A 192 -0.37 -23.15 1.13
CA VAL A 192 1.04 -23.48 1.39
C VAL A 192 1.16 -24.04 2.80
N ARG A 193 1.88 -25.17 2.97
CA ARG A 193 2.11 -25.76 4.28
C ARG A 193 3.00 -24.85 5.12
N PRO A 194 2.58 -24.46 6.33
CA PRO A 194 3.40 -23.66 7.25
C PRO A 194 4.71 -24.37 7.60
N GLN A 195 5.79 -23.60 7.70
CA GLN A 195 7.11 -24.14 8.05
C GLN A 195 7.29 -24.34 9.56
N GLY A 196 6.47 -23.68 10.39
CA GLY A 196 6.52 -23.73 11.84
C GLY A 196 6.96 -22.41 12.46
N PHE A 197 7.63 -22.48 13.60
CA PHE A 197 8.18 -21.35 14.33
C PHE A 197 9.56 -20.98 13.76
N GLU A 198 9.75 -19.72 13.39
CA GLU A 198 11.01 -19.23 12.84
C GLU A 198 12.01 -18.88 13.94
N LEU A 199 13.23 -19.36 13.79
CA LEU A 199 14.39 -18.99 14.63
C LEU A 199 15.48 -18.43 13.72
N TYR A 200 15.98 -17.24 14.05
CA TYR A 200 17.13 -16.63 13.39
C TYR A 200 18.33 -16.62 14.32
N ARG A 201 19.32 -17.39 13.97
CA ARG A 201 20.56 -17.53 14.75
C ARG A 201 21.76 -17.76 13.81
N ASP A 202 22.90 -17.19 14.15
CA ASP A 202 24.17 -17.36 13.42
C ASP A 202 24.03 -17.04 11.91
N ASN A 203 23.31 -15.96 11.58
CA ASN A 203 22.96 -15.54 10.22
C ASN A 203 22.14 -16.55 9.39
N ALA A 204 21.56 -17.55 10.04
CA ALA A 204 20.73 -18.55 9.40
C ALA A 204 19.31 -18.59 9.99
N THR A 205 18.33 -18.81 9.11
CA THR A 205 16.94 -19.08 9.52
C THR A 205 16.76 -20.59 9.70
N GLN A 206 16.27 -20.99 10.85
CA GLN A 206 15.87 -22.34 11.17
C GLN A 206 14.37 -22.39 11.47
N TRP A 207 13.76 -23.53 11.26
CA TRP A 207 12.33 -23.72 11.48
C TRP A 207 12.12 -24.83 12.50
N VAL A 208 11.44 -24.49 13.61
CA VAL A 208 11.01 -25.44 14.60
C VAL A 208 9.60 -25.90 14.27
N LYS A 209 9.43 -27.20 14.12
CA LYS A 209 8.14 -27.79 13.81
C LYS A 209 7.18 -27.62 14.99
N THR A 210 6.04 -27.00 14.77
CA THR A 210 5.05 -26.72 15.81
C THR A 210 3.67 -27.19 15.40
N GLY A 211 2.82 -27.45 16.39
CA GLY A 211 1.39 -27.60 16.18
C GLY A 211 0.72 -26.26 15.88
N GLY A 212 -0.50 -26.34 15.34
CA GLY A 212 -1.35 -25.18 15.09
C GLY A 212 -2.51 -25.58 14.19
N ILE A 213 -3.69 -25.06 14.50
CA ILE A 213 -4.94 -25.36 13.78
C ILE A 213 -5.39 -24.22 12.86
N LEU A 214 -4.72 -23.07 12.94
CA LEU A 214 -5.13 -21.88 12.22
C LEU A 214 -3.97 -21.33 11.38
N THR A 215 -4.25 -21.10 10.10
CA THR A 215 -3.39 -20.37 9.18
C THR A 215 -4.18 -19.18 8.61
N VAL A 216 -3.63 -18.00 8.66
CA VAL A 216 -4.25 -16.75 8.18
C VAL A 216 -3.34 -16.04 7.18
N ASN A 217 -3.92 -15.15 6.37
CA ASN A 217 -3.21 -14.35 5.37
C ASN A 217 -3.38 -12.84 5.57
N SER A 218 -3.91 -12.44 6.73
CA SER A 218 -4.07 -11.04 7.13
C SER A 218 -3.44 -10.81 8.49
N THR A 219 -2.65 -9.75 8.62
CA THR A 219 -2.00 -9.36 9.88
C THR A 219 -3.01 -9.03 10.97
N GLU A 220 -4.15 -8.41 10.63
CA GLU A 220 -5.22 -8.12 11.59
C GLU A 220 -5.85 -9.40 12.15
N THR A 221 -6.14 -10.39 11.29
CA THR A 221 -6.67 -11.68 11.74
C THR A 221 -5.62 -12.46 12.55
N TYR A 222 -4.33 -12.32 12.20
CA TYR A 222 -3.22 -12.93 12.93
C TYR A 222 -3.14 -12.41 14.37
N HIS A 223 -3.21 -11.08 14.56
CA HIS A 223 -3.24 -10.46 15.87
C HIS A 223 -4.51 -10.84 16.65
N ALA A 224 -5.68 -10.80 16.00
CA ALA A 224 -6.94 -11.16 16.63
C ALA A 224 -6.95 -12.61 17.13
N ALA A 225 -6.39 -13.54 16.35
CA ALA A 225 -6.27 -14.94 16.75
C ALA A 225 -5.40 -15.12 18.01
N CYS A 226 -4.28 -14.41 18.10
CA CYS A 226 -3.43 -14.42 19.28
C CYS A 226 -4.14 -13.84 20.51
N LEU A 227 -4.82 -12.69 20.35
CA LEU A 227 -5.60 -12.07 21.41
C LEU A 227 -6.75 -12.97 21.91
N ALA A 228 -7.34 -13.76 21.01
CA ALA A 228 -8.38 -14.75 21.35
C ALA A 228 -7.83 -16.04 21.99
N GLY A 229 -6.52 -16.14 22.23
CA GLY A 229 -5.92 -17.29 22.88
C GLY A 229 -5.79 -18.53 22.01
N LEU A 230 -5.69 -18.37 20.66
CA LEU A 230 -5.56 -19.49 19.73
C LEU A 230 -4.11 -19.99 19.56
N GLY A 231 -3.12 -19.24 20.07
CA GLY A 231 -1.73 -19.65 20.00
C GLY A 231 -0.74 -18.51 20.03
N ILE A 232 0.53 -18.88 19.87
CA ILE A 232 1.68 -17.99 19.78
C ILE A 232 1.76 -17.40 18.39
N ILE A 233 2.17 -16.14 18.27
CA ILE A 233 2.48 -15.49 17.01
C ILE A 233 3.90 -14.91 17.00
N GLN A 234 4.48 -14.79 15.78
CA GLN A 234 5.73 -14.09 15.52
C GLN A 234 5.42 -12.86 14.66
N VAL A 235 5.65 -11.67 15.19
CA VAL A 235 5.09 -10.43 14.62
C VAL A 235 6.03 -9.25 14.82
N PRO A 236 6.09 -8.28 13.89
CA PRO A 236 6.79 -7.04 14.12
C PRO A 236 6.31 -6.38 15.43
N ARG A 237 7.25 -6.05 16.32
CA ARG A 237 6.97 -5.47 17.65
C ARG A 237 6.04 -4.25 17.57
N ILE A 238 6.26 -3.42 16.52
CA ILE A 238 5.47 -2.22 16.31
C ILE A 238 3.98 -2.51 16.10
N GLY A 239 3.64 -3.62 15.44
CA GLY A 239 2.26 -4.00 15.15
C GLY A 239 1.44 -4.37 16.40
N VAL A 240 2.11 -4.80 17.48
CA VAL A 240 1.47 -5.24 18.73
C VAL A 240 1.83 -4.36 19.93
N ARG A 241 2.53 -3.24 19.72
CA ARG A 241 3.04 -2.35 20.78
C ARG A 241 1.97 -1.94 21.79
N ASP A 242 0.80 -1.56 21.30
CA ASP A 242 -0.27 -1.08 22.19
C ASP A 242 -0.94 -2.23 22.95
N ALA A 243 -1.03 -3.43 22.36
CA ALA A 243 -1.50 -4.63 23.05
C ALA A 243 -0.53 -5.10 24.14
N LEU A 244 0.80 -5.00 23.88
CA LEU A 244 1.83 -5.27 24.90
C LEU A 244 1.75 -4.26 26.05
N ARG A 245 1.63 -2.97 25.76
CA ARG A 245 1.49 -1.91 26.79
C ARG A 245 0.24 -2.08 27.64
N ALA A 246 -0.84 -2.52 27.03
CA ALA A 246 -2.11 -2.79 27.71
C ALA A 246 -2.15 -4.15 28.43
N GLY A 247 -1.07 -4.93 28.42
CA GLY A 247 -1.01 -6.26 29.00
C GLY A 247 -1.91 -7.31 28.32
N LYS A 248 -2.44 -7.01 27.13
CA LYS A 248 -3.28 -7.94 26.35
C LYS A 248 -2.46 -9.00 25.62
N LEU A 249 -1.19 -8.72 25.38
CA LEU A 249 -0.20 -9.65 24.87
C LEU A 249 1.04 -9.60 25.77
N ILE A 250 1.73 -10.73 25.85
CA ILE A 250 2.97 -10.89 26.62
C ILE A 250 4.03 -11.39 25.64
N GLU A 251 5.21 -10.74 25.65
CA GLU A 251 6.38 -11.22 24.89
C GLU A 251 6.91 -12.48 25.58
N ILE A 252 7.16 -13.53 24.80
CA ILE A 252 7.67 -14.82 25.25
C ILE A 252 8.91 -15.18 24.42
N LEU A 253 9.73 -16.08 24.93
CA LEU A 253 10.93 -16.59 24.26
C LEU A 253 11.78 -15.45 23.63
N PRO A 254 12.14 -14.40 24.38
CA PRO A 254 12.83 -13.22 23.82
C PRO A 254 14.22 -13.54 23.25
N GLN A 255 14.82 -14.65 23.67
CA GLN A 255 16.10 -15.18 23.20
C GLN A 255 15.99 -15.94 21.85
N TYR A 256 14.76 -16.30 21.40
CA TYR A 256 14.51 -17.08 20.20
C TYR A 256 13.64 -16.29 19.21
N ARG A 257 14.23 -15.31 18.57
CA ARG A 257 13.51 -14.40 17.67
C ARG A 257 13.59 -14.85 16.20
N ALA A 258 12.58 -14.52 15.45
CA ALA A 258 12.62 -14.62 13.99
C ALA A 258 13.54 -13.55 13.37
N ARG A 259 13.88 -13.72 12.11
CA ARG A 259 14.68 -12.75 11.36
C ARG A 259 13.99 -11.39 11.30
N PRO A 260 14.71 -10.29 11.54
CA PRO A 260 14.17 -8.96 11.30
C PRO A 260 13.65 -8.82 9.86
N MET A 261 12.50 -8.18 9.69
CA MET A 261 11.86 -8.03 8.39
C MET A 261 12.31 -6.73 7.73
N PRO A 262 12.98 -6.75 6.56
CA PRO A 262 13.32 -5.55 5.85
C PRO A 262 12.06 -4.81 5.39
N VAL A 263 12.11 -3.48 5.40
CA VAL A 263 11.08 -2.62 4.87
C VAL A 263 11.64 -1.83 3.70
N SER A 264 10.94 -1.86 2.60
CA SER A 264 11.35 -1.17 1.38
C SER A 264 10.20 -0.38 0.78
N LEU A 265 10.52 0.77 0.22
CA LEU A 265 9.67 1.54 -0.66
C LEU A 265 9.97 1.12 -2.10
N ILE A 266 8.95 0.68 -2.82
CA ILE A 266 9.06 0.14 -4.17
C ILE A 266 8.30 1.05 -5.12
N TYR A 267 8.89 1.35 -6.27
CA TYR A 267 8.26 2.17 -7.29
C TYR A 267 8.78 1.81 -8.70
N PRO A 268 8.00 2.09 -9.75
CA PRO A 268 8.41 1.81 -11.12
C PRO A 268 9.68 2.58 -11.51
N HIS A 269 10.53 1.95 -12.32
CA HIS A 269 11.69 2.62 -12.91
C HIS A 269 11.19 3.65 -13.93
N ARG A 270 10.92 4.87 -13.49
CA ARG A 270 10.63 6.01 -14.36
C ARG A 270 11.81 6.97 -14.31
N ARG A 271 12.25 7.45 -15.47
CA ARG A 271 13.33 8.45 -15.55
C ARG A 271 12.99 9.72 -14.75
N ASN A 272 11.71 10.08 -14.68
CA ASN A 272 11.23 11.22 -13.91
C ASN A 272 10.00 10.79 -13.11
N LEU A 273 10.14 10.67 -11.80
CA LEU A 273 9.00 10.58 -10.90
C LEU A 273 8.35 11.95 -10.79
N SER A 274 7.02 12.00 -10.74
CA SER A 274 6.32 13.26 -10.49
C SER A 274 6.71 13.83 -9.12
N ARG A 275 6.68 15.15 -8.99
CA ARG A 275 7.10 15.85 -7.77
C ARG A 275 6.24 15.44 -6.56
N ARG A 276 4.93 15.21 -6.76
CA ARG A 276 4.03 14.75 -5.68
C ARG A 276 4.41 13.36 -5.17
N VAL A 277 4.81 12.43 -6.06
CA VAL A 277 5.29 11.09 -5.66
C VAL A 277 6.57 11.21 -4.85
N HIS A 278 7.53 12.03 -5.31
CA HIS A 278 8.80 12.25 -4.62
C HIS A 278 8.59 12.81 -3.21
N LEU A 279 7.77 13.84 -3.06
CA LEU A 279 7.46 14.45 -1.77
C LEU A 279 6.76 13.48 -0.81
N PHE A 280 5.81 12.70 -1.31
CA PHE A 280 5.17 11.68 -0.48
C PHE A 280 6.17 10.63 -0.01
N MET A 281 7.05 10.16 -0.89
CA MET A 281 8.08 9.19 -0.54
C MET A 281 9.07 9.72 0.50
N GLU A 282 9.44 11.01 0.43
CA GLU A 282 10.29 11.67 1.43
C GLU A 282 9.56 11.79 2.78
N TRP A 283 8.32 12.26 2.77
CA TRP A 283 7.48 12.33 3.96
C TRP A 283 7.30 10.94 4.60
N LEU A 284 6.95 9.94 3.79
CA LEU A 284 6.78 8.55 4.25
C LEU A 284 8.07 7.97 4.84
N SER A 285 9.22 8.25 4.20
CA SER A 285 10.52 7.83 4.72
C SER A 285 10.79 8.46 6.10
N GLY A 286 10.41 9.73 6.30
CA GLY A 286 10.48 10.41 7.60
C GLY A 286 9.57 9.76 8.65
N VAL A 287 8.34 9.42 8.27
CA VAL A 287 7.38 8.72 9.13
C VAL A 287 7.92 7.34 9.54
N MET A 288 8.52 6.62 8.60
CA MET A 288 9.03 5.26 8.84
C MET A 288 10.27 5.24 9.76
N LYS A 289 11.15 6.25 9.71
CA LYS A 289 12.37 6.31 10.53
C LYS A 289 12.15 6.13 12.03
N VAL A 290 10.98 6.49 12.55
CA VAL A 290 10.64 6.37 13.98
C VAL A 290 10.28 4.93 14.37
N TYR A 291 10.07 4.05 13.38
CA TYR A 291 9.50 2.72 13.57
C TYR A 291 10.36 1.58 13.06
N VAL A 292 11.31 1.87 12.22
CA VAL A 292 12.29 0.88 11.74
C VAL A 292 13.56 0.98 12.58
N ASP A 293 14.11 -0.15 12.90
CA ASP A 293 15.45 -0.21 13.49
C ASP A 293 16.45 0.18 12.38
N ALA A 294 17.45 0.99 12.76
CA ALA A 294 18.46 1.50 11.83
C ALA A 294 19.40 0.41 11.32
#